data_aa1fa5fdb89e77cad8345d47d78fecea
#
_entry.id   aa1fa5fdb89e77cad8345d47d78fecea
#
_cell.length_a   1.000
_cell.length_b   1.000
_cell.length_c   1.000
_cell.angle_alpha   90.00
_cell.angle_beta   90.00
_cell.angle_gamma   90.00
#
_symmetry.space_group_name_H-M   'P 1'
#
loop_
_entity.id
_entity.type
_entity.pdbx_description
1 polymer ?
#
loop_
_entity_poly.entity_id
_entity_poly.type
_entity_poly.pdbx_seq_one_letter_code
_entity_poly.pdbx_strand_id
1 'polypeptide(L)'
;VQGTVFYQRPNAIRLRGFSAVGSEIFEFVQIEDQFKLRLPTMGREVSGRPSEADQLGQLTRPFQLSVWAMSGIIGTQVVGPDESVRLTEDGSRYRLDVVTAPGLNGTAPFVARRIWFDRRNLLVVQEERLSPSGDVEATMQFDDYRSVGGVVEAVSAVNGQAPTADKRIMRPFAIRMTDGQGSGSLQVTFHELVPNEPIKPSELGRV
;
A
#
# COMPACT_ATOMS: atom_id res chain seq x y z
N VAL A 1 14.15 -10.91 -8.34
CA VAL A 1 13.29 -10.22 -9.31
C VAL A 1 13.48 -8.72 -9.12
N GLN A 2 13.78 -8.00 -10.18
CA GLN A 2 13.76 -6.54 -10.22
C GLN A 2 12.41 -6.08 -10.75
N GLY A 3 11.99 -4.85 -10.44
CA GLY A 3 10.70 -4.39 -10.91
C GLY A 3 10.55 -2.89 -10.89
N THR A 4 9.46 -2.43 -11.48
CA THR A 4 9.03 -1.03 -11.47
C THR A 4 7.62 -0.94 -10.91
N VAL A 5 7.35 0.14 -10.19
CA VAL A 5 6.03 0.45 -9.62
C VAL A 5 5.65 1.84 -10.09
N PHE A 6 4.49 1.96 -10.68
CA PHE A 6 3.82 3.24 -10.90
C PHE A 6 2.57 3.26 -10.02
N TYR A 7 2.40 4.32 -9.26
CA TYR A 7 1.22 4.48 -8.42
C TYR A 7 0.68 5.91 -8.51
N GLN A 8 -0.60 5.99 -8.76
CA GLN A 8 -1.34 7.25 -8.77
C GLN A 8 -2.55 7.14 -7.84
N ARG A 9 -2.65 8.06 -6.92
CA ARG A 9 -3.83 8.16 -6.05
C ARG A 9 -5.10 8.43 -6.84
N PRO A 10 -6.26 7.94 -6.37
CA PRO A 10 -6.40 7.12 -5.17
C PRO A 10 -6.12 5.63 -5.40
N ASN A 11 -6.35 5.07 -6.58
CA ASN A 11 -6.46 3.62 -6.77
C ASN A 11 -5.88 3.11 -8.10
N ALA A 12 -4.88 3.78 -8.65
CA ALA A 12 -4.20 3.27 -9.85
C ALA A 12 -2.80 2.80 -9.52
N ILE A 13 -2.48 1.54 -9.85
CA ILE A 13 -1.17 0.94 -9.65
C ILE A 13 -0.79 0.04 -10.82
N ARG A 14 0.47 0.10 -11.23
CA ARG A 14 1.09 -0.86 -12.13
C ARG A 14 2.35 -1.40 -11.52
N LEU A 15 2.47 -2.71 -11.44
CA LEU A 15 3.64 -3.44 -11.01
C LEU A 15 4.18 -4.25 -12.19
N ARG A 16 5.47 -4.18 -12.44
CA ARG A 16 6.14 -5.02 -13.43
C ARG A 16 7.33 -5.69 -12.80
N GLY A 17 7.46 -6.99 -12.98
CA GLY A 17 8.59 -7.77 -12.49
C GLY A 17 9.39 -8.36 -13.64
N PHE A 18 10.72 -8.30 -13.50
CA PHE A 18 11.67 -8.75 -14.52
C PHE A 18 12.64 -9.78 -13.94
N SER A 19 13.03 -10.73 -14.78
CA SER A 19 14.11 -11.65 -14.48
C SER A 19 15.48 -10.95 -14.48
N ALA A 20 16.51 -11.65 -14.02
CA ALA A 20 17.87 -11.13 -14.03
C ALA A 20 18.39 -10.80 -15.46
N VAL A 21 17.81 -11.41 -16.49
CA VAL A 21 18.13 -11.17 -17.90
C VAL A 21 17.18 -10.17 -18.57
N GLY A 22 16.33 -9.48 -17.79
CA GLY A 22 15.45 -8.41 -18.26
C GLY A 22 14.13 -8.87 -18.88
N SER A 23 13.82 -10.18 -18.91
CA SER A 23 12.53 -10.67 -19.41
C SER A 23 11.42 -10.39 -18.40
N GLU A 24 10.28 -9.90 -18.87
CA GLU A 24 9.11 -9.65 -18.02
C GLU A 24 8.52 -10.97 -17.51
N ILE A 25 8.42 -11.10 -16.19
CA ILE A 25 7.87 -12.28 -15.50
C ILE A 25 6.39 -12.07 -15.25
N PHE A 26 6.02 -10.87 -14.80
CA PHE A 26 4.64 -10.49 -14.54
C PHE A 26 4.41 -9.01 -14.78
N GLU A 27 3.18 -8.68 -15.10
CA GLU A 27 2.62 -7.34 -15.08
C GLU A 27 1.27 -7.38 -14.36
N PHE A 28 1.14 -6.55 -13.35
CA PHE A 28 -0.12 -6.35 -12.64
C PHE A 28 -0.53 -4.90 -12.79
N VAL A 29 -1.75 -4.67 -13.22
CA VAL A 29 -2.39 -3.36 -13.33
C VAL A 29 -3.67 -3.39 -12.52
N GLN A 30 -3.88 -2.37 -11.69
CA GLN A 30 -5.17 -2.11 -11.06
C GLN A 30 -5.53 -0.65 -11.27
N ILE A 31 -6.74 -0.41 -11.72
CA ILE A 31 -7.33 0.92 -11.88
C ILE A 31 -8.73 0.87 -11.27
N GLU A 32 -8.94 1.67 -10.23
CA GLU A 32 -10.19 1.69 -9.46
C GLU A 32 -10.55 0.30 -8.91
N ASP A 33 -11.65 -0.28 -9.36
CA ASP A 33 -12.19 -1.57 -8.93
C ASP A 33 -11.91 -2.72 -9.92
N GLN A 34 -11.00 -2.53 -10.86
CA GLN A 34 -10.61 -3.53 -11.84
C GLN A 34 -9.12 -3.83 -11.76
N PHE A 35 -8.76 -5.09 -11.97
CA PHE A 35 -7.37 -5.49 -12.10
C PHE A 35 -7.16 -6.43 -13.27
N LYS A 36 -5.91 -6.45 -13.73
CA LYS A 36 -5.38 -7.35 -14.74
C LYS A 36 -4.01 -7.83 -14.32
N LEU A 37 -3.82 -9.15 -14.31
CA LEU A 37 -2.55 -9.81 -14.08
C LEU A 37 -2.15 -10.57 -15.33
N ARG A 38 -1.00 -10.25 -15.87
CA ARG A 38 -0.39 -10.95 -17.00
C ARG A 38 0.88 -11.68 -16.53
N LEU A 39 0.97 -12.95 -16.87
CA LEU A 39 2.09 -13.84 -16.59
C LEU A 39 2.68 -14.34 -17.92
N PRO A 40 3.55 -13.56 -18.59
CA PRO A 40 4.02 -13.88 -19.95
C PRO A 40 4.73 -15.23 -20.04
N THR A 41 5.53 -15.58 -19.02
CA THR A 41 6.26 -16.85 -18.96
C THR A 41 5.34 -18.08 -18.87
N MET A 42 4.12 -17.90 -18.39
CA MET A 42 3.10 -18.95 -18.26
C MET A 42 2.03 -18.88 -19.35
N GLY A 43 2.07 -17.85 -20.21
CA GLY A 43 1.03 -17.59 -21.19
C GLY A 43 -0.35 -17.35 -20.56
N ARG A 44 -0.40 -16.85 -19.35
CA ARG A 44 -1.66 -16.63 -18.59
C ARG A 44 -1.95 -15.16 -18.42
N GLU A 45 -3.23 -14.84 -18.50
CA GLU A 45 -3.80 -13.55 -18.16
C GLU A 45 -5.04 -13.78 -17.30
N VAL A 46 -5.16 -13.00 -16.23
CA VAL A 46 -6.29 -13.04 -15.28
C VAL A 46 -6.76 -11.60 -15.07
N SER A 47 -8.06 -11.38 -15.16
CA SER A 47 -8.68 -10.07 -14.88
C SER A 47 -9.93 -10.25 -14.04
N GLY A 48 -10.29 -9.22 -13.27
CA GLY A 48 -11.45 -9.25 -12.39
C GLY A 48 -11.52 -8.04 -11.49
N ARG A 49 -12.27 -8.16 -10.40
CA ARG A 49 -12.35 -7.16 -9.35
C ARG A 49 -11.56 -7.60 -8.12
N PRO A 50 -10.88 -6.68 -7.40
CA PRO A 50 -10.18 -7.01 -6.15
C PRO A 50 -11.06 -7.70 -5.12
N SER A 51 -12.35 -7.37 -5.06
CA SER A 51 -13.34 -8.03 -4.19
C SER A 51 -13.62 -9.49 -4.55
N GLU A 52 -13.30 -9.91 -5.77
CA GLU A 52 -13.46 -11.28 -6.27
C GLU A 52 -12.13 -12.06 -6.23
N ALA A 53 -11.05 -11.42 -5.81
CA ALA A 53 -9.69 -11.99 -5.82
C ALA A 53 -9.58 -13.28 -4.99
N ASP A 54 -10.39 -13.42 -3.94
CA ASP A 54 -10.42 -14.65 -3.12
C ASP A 54 -10.97 -15.84 -3.92
N GLN A 55 -11.83 -15.61 -4.91
CA GLN A 55 -12.37 -16.63 -5.81
C GLN A 55 -11.36 -17.06 -6.89
N LEU A 56 -10.38 -16.21 -7.19
CA LEU A 56 -9.37 -16.45 -8.21
C LEU A 56 -8.16 -17.27 -7.67
N GLY A 57 -8.19 -17.59 -6.38
CA GLY A 57 -7.29 -18.54 -5.73
C GLY A 57 -5.88 -18.02 -5.46
N GLN A 58 -4.97 -18.95 -5.16
CA GLN A 58 -3.60 -18.65 -4.72
C GLN A 58 -2.75 -17.84 -5.69
N LEU A 59 -3.12 -17.78 -6.97
CA LEU A 59 -2.36 -17.02 -7.98
C LEU A 59 -2.46 -15.50 -7.80
N THR A 60 -3.57 -15.01 -7.27
CA THR A 60 -3.80 -13.57 -7.11
C THR A 60 -3.36 -13.04 -5.75
N ARG A 61 -3.26 -13.90 -4.76
CA ARG A 61 -2.92 -13.53 -3.37
C ARG A 61 -1.59 -12.75 -3.25
N PRO A 62 -0.46 -13.17 -3.86
CA PRO A 62 0.79 -12.42 -3.79
C PRO A 62 0.68 -11.01 -4.37
N PHE A 63 -0.16 -10.82 -5.41
CA PHE A 63 -0.37 -9.51 -6.04
C PHE A 63 -1.27 -8.62 -5.20
N GLN A 64 -2.30 -9.16 -4.57
CA GLN A 64 -3.12 -8.45 -3.60
C GLN A 64 -2.28 -7.97 -2.42
N LEU A 65 -1.40 -8.83 -1.89
CA LEU A 65 -0.44 -8.45 -0.87
C LEU A 65 0.49 -7.32 -1.35
N SER A 66 0.94 -7.39 -2.60
CA SER A 66 1.79 -6.35 -3.20
C SER A 66 1.07 -5.00 -3.27
N VAL A 67 -0.21 -4.98 -3.64
CA VAL A 67 -1.01 -3.75 -3.68
C VAL A 67 -1.15 -3.15 -2.29
N TRP A 68 -1.38 -3.96 -1.27
CA TRP A 68 -1.45 -3.48 0.11
C TRP A 68 -0.11 -2.91 0.60
N ALA A 69 1.01 -3.60 0.29
CA ALA A 69 2.34 -3.11 0.61
C ALA A 69 2.60 -1.74 -0.05
N MET A 70 2.27 -1.61 -1.32
CA MET A 70 2.47 -0.36 -2.05
C MET A 70 1.61 0.78 -1.48
N SER A 71 0.35 0.51 -1.12
CA SER A 71 -0.50 1.52 -0.50
C SER A 71 0.08 2.03 0.84
N GLY A 72 0.74 1.16 1.60
CA GLY A 72 1.43 1.53 2.84
C GLY A 72 2.65 2.44 2.64
N ILE A 73 3.38 2.30 1.50
CA ILE A 73 4.55 3.14 1.18
C ILE A 73 4.16 4.60 0.95
N ILE A 74 3.04 4.80 0.26
CA ILE A 74 2.65 6.12 -0.23
C ILE A 74 1.98 6.95 0.85
N GLY A 75 1.78 6.36 1.97
CA GLY A 75 1.19 6.95 3.15
C GLY A 75 -0.01 6.14 3.60
N THR A 76 -0.26 6.17 4.88
CA THR A 76 -1.46 5.59 5.48
C THR A 76 -2.65 5.95 4.61
N GLN A 77 -3.41 4.94 4.21
CA GLN A 77 -4.69 5.19 3.57
C GLN A 77 -5.45 6.19 4.44
N VAL A 78 -5.94 7.24 3.82
CA VAL A 78 -6.78 8.20 4.49
C VAL A 78 -7.91 7.42 5.18
N VAL A 79 -8.17 7.74 6.43
CA VAL A 79 -9.33 7.18 7.14
C VAL A 79 -10.57 7.59 6.34
N GLY A 80 -11.35 6.62 5.93
CA GLY A 80 -12.56 6.87 5.14
C GLY A 80 -13.60 7.64 5.95
N PRO A 81 -14.58 8.29 5.27
CA PRO A 81 -15.64 9.04 5.95
C PRO A 81 -16.47 8.15 6.89
N ASP A 82 -16.53 6.86 6.59
CA ASP A 82 -17.30 5.88 7.36
C ASP A 82 -16.42 5.04 8.30
N GLU A 83 -15.17 5.42 8.50
CA GLU A 83 -14.24 4.78 9.42
C GLU A 83 -14.03 5.65 10.67
N SER A 84 -13.88 5.02 11.80
CA SER A 84 -13.47 5.67 13.05
C SER A 84 -12.10 5.18 13.49
N VAL A 85 -11.41 5.95 14.33
CA VAL A 85 -10.08 5.60 14.81
C VAL A 85 -10.02 5.58 16.32
N ARG A 86 -9.24 4.65 16.86
CA ARG A 86 -8.90 4.58 18.28
C ARG A 86 -7.39 4.52 18.44
N LEU A 87 -6.84 5.50 19.15
CA LEU A 87 -5.42 5.54 19.49
C LEU A 87 -5.20 4.93 20.87
N THR A 88 -4.21 4.06 20.98
CA THR A 88 -3.77 3.43 22.23
C THR A 88 -2.25 3.51 22.36
N GLU A 89 -1.76 3.59 23.60
CA GLU A 89 -0.34 3.40 23.88
C GLU A 89 -0.03 1.91 23.96
N ASP A 90 1.02 1.48 23.27
CA ASP A 90 1.48 0.09 23.21
C ASP A 90 3.00 0.04 23.43
N GLY A 91 3.42 0.15 24.68
CA GLY A 91 4.81 0.17 25.09
C GLY A 91 5.57 1.35 24.48
N SER A 92 6.57 1.07 23.63
CA SER A 92 7.35 2.08 22.90
C SER A 92 6.68 2.61 21.64
N ARG A 93 5.44 2.23 21.36
CA ARG A 93 4.69 2.55 20.14
C ARG A 93 3.35 3.18 20.47
N TYR A 94 2.78 3.86 19.50
CA TYR A 94 1.35 4.15 19.45
C TYR A 94 0.69 3.16 18.49
N ARG A 95 -0.48 2.65 18.86
CA ARG A 95 -1.31 1.83 17.99
C ARG A 95 -2.58 2.58 17.62
N LEU A 96 -2.85 2.69 16.33
CA LEU A 96 -4.07 3.23 15.78
C LEU A 96 -4.91 2.08 15.22
N ASP A 97 -6.05 1.83 15.83
CA ASP A 97 -7.05 0.88 15.34
C ASP A 97 -8.02 1.66 14.43
N VAL A 98 -8.17 1.22 13.19
CA VAL A 98 -9.16 1.76 12.23
C VAL A 98 -10.35 0.82 12.23
N VAL A 99 -11.51 1.35 12.61
CA VAL A 99 -12.76 0.61 12.80
C VAL A 99 -13.71 0.97 11.66
N THR A 100 -14.24 -0.04 10.98
CA THR A 100 -15.25 0.16 9.93
C THR A 100 -16.57 0.65 10.52
N ALA A 101 -17.36 1.36 9.70
CA ALA A 101 -18.76 1.61 10.01
C ALA A 101 -19.59 0.30 10.00
N PRO A 102 -20.77 0.31 10.63
CA PRO A 102 -21.74 -0.75 10.44
C PRO A 102 -22.07 -0.92 8.95
N GLY A 103 -21.95 -2.14 8.45
CA GLY A 103 -22.26 -2.42 7.06
C GLY A 103 -23.78 -2.29 6.79
N LEU A 104 -24.14 -1.92 5.55
CA LEU A 104 -25.52 -1.84 5.09
C LEU A 104 -26.29 -3.17 5.28
N ASN A 105 -25.59 -4.29 5.35
CA ASN A 105 -26.14 -5.63 5.57
C ASN A 105 -26.19 -6.04 7.05
N GLY A 106 -26.07 -5.09 7.99
CA GLY A 106 -26.08 -5.38 9.42
C GLY A 106 -24.76 -5.95 9.97
N THR A 107 -23.69 -5.90 9.20
CA THR A 107 -22.35 -6.29 9.70
C THR A 107 -21.94 -5.35 10.83
N ALA A 108 -21.60 -5.91 12.00
CA ALA A 108 -21.13 -5.14 13.13
C ALA A 108 -19.80 -4.43 12.78
N PRO A 109 -19.53 -3.24 13.36
CA PRO A 109 -18.22 -2.59 13.22
C PRO A 109 -17.11 -3.51 13.71
N PHE A 110 -16.00 -3.56 12.96
CA PHE A 110 -14.84 -4.35 13.34
C PHE A 110 -13.55 -3.57 13.05
N VAL A 111 -12.46 -3.94 13.71
CA VAL A 111 -11.14 -3.37 13.44
C VAL A 111 -10.63 -3.94 12.14
N ALA A 112 -10.61 -3.14 11.08
CA ALA A 112 -10.12 -3.56 9.77
C ALA A 112 -8.59 -3.43 9.63
N ARG A 113 -8.00 -2.47 10.35
CA ARG A 113 -6.55 -2.23 10.31
C ARG A 113 -6.03 -1.83 11.69
N ARG A 114 -4.83 -2.26 12.01
CA ARG A 114 -4.03 -1.77 13.14
C ARG A 114 -2.74 -1.21 12.61
N ILE A 115 -2.37 -0.01 13.04
CA ILE A 115 -1.18 0.68 12.54
C ILE A 115 -0.35 1.08 13.76
N TRP A 116 0.91 0.65 13.79
CA TRP A 116 1.84 1.02 14.86
C TRP A 116 2.81 2.08 14.39
N PHE A 117 2.97 3.09 15.24
CA PHE A 117 3.91 4.19 15.06
C PHE A 117 4.99 4.14 16.12
N ASP A 118 6.24 4.36 15.74
CA ASP A 118 7.30 4.62 16.71
C ASP A 118 7.01 5.92 17.45
N ARG A 119 7.12 5.92 18.79
CA ARG A 119 6.77 7.10 19.62
C ARG A 119 7.71 8.27 19.43
N ARG A 120 8.95 8.06 19.01
CA ARG A 120 9.98 9.10 18.90
C ARG A 120 9.86 9.93 17.64
N ASN A 121 9.54 9.28 16.53
CA ASN A 121 9.54 9.91 15.21
C ASN A 121 8.20 9.85 14.47
N LEU A 122 7.23 9.12 15.05
CA LEU A 122 5.88 8.91 14.50
C LEU A 122 5.86 8.25 13.11
N LEU A 123 6.93 7.54 12.76
CA LEU A 123 6.95 6.73 11.55
C LEU A 123 6.18 5.43 11.77
N VAL A 124 5.48 4.99 10.74
CA VAL A 124 4.76 3.71 10.76
C VAL A 124 5.80 2.59 10.76
N VAL A 125 5.74 1.68 11.71
CA VAL A 125 6.65 0.53 11.79
C VAL A 125 5.98 -0.79 11.45
N GLN A 126 4.66 -0.85 11.61
CA GLN A 126 3.87 -2.05 11.32
C GLN A 126 2.43 -1.68 10.96
N GLU A 127 1.83 -2.45 10.07
CA GLU A 127 0.38 -2.45 9.82
C GLU A 127 -0.11 -3.89 9.77
N GLU A 128 -1.27 -4.15 10.37
CA GLU A 128 -2.03 -5.39 10.23
C GLU A 128 -3.35 -5.11 9.56
N ARG A 129 -3.76 -6.01 8.68
CA ARG A 129 -5.11 -6.08 8.14
C ARG A 129 -5.84 -7.24 8.76
N LEU A 130 -7.08 -7.00 9.16
CA LEU A 130 -7.90 -7.97 9.85
C LEU A 130 -9.18 -8.25 9.08
N SER A 131 -9.61 -9.49 9.15
CA SER A 131 -10.93 -9.92 8.68
C SER A 131 -12.04 -9.43 9.62
N PRO A 132 -13.31 -9.50 9.21
CA PRO A 132 -14.45 -9.24 10.08
C PRO A 132 -14.51 -10.14 11.33
N SER A 133 -13.91 -11.35 11.27
CA SER A 133 -13.77 -12.25 12.43
C SER A 133 -12.67 -11.83 13.41
N GLY A 134 -11.82 -10.86 13.02
CA GLY A 134 -10.68 -10.39 13.82
C GLY A 134 -9.39 -11.15 13.56
N ASP A 135 -9.38 -12.08 12.60
CA ASP A 135 -8.18 -12.80 12.22
C ASP A 135 -7.25 -11.90 11.40
N VAL A 136 -5.94 -12.03 11.63
CA VAL A 136 -4.95 -11.28 10.86
C VAL A 136 -4.84 -11.87 9.45
N GLU A 137 -5.18 -11.08 8.44
CA GLU A 137 -5.05 -11.47 7.03
C GLU A 137 -3.67 -11.19 6.45
N ALA A 138 -3.03 -10.11 6.92
CA ALA A 138 -1.67 -9.76 6.52
C ALA A 138 -1.02 -8.86 7.57
N THR A 139 0.30 -9.03 7.72
CA THR A 139 1.15 -8.14 8.53
C THR A 139 2.22 -7.53 7.64
N MET A 140 2.34 -6.20 7.68
CA MET A 140 3.36 -5.42 6.99
C MET A 140 4.30 -4.78 8.00
N GLN A 141 5.60 -4.89 7.77
CA GLN A 141 6.65 -4.20 8.52
C GLN A 141 7.36 -3.22 7.61
N PHE A 142 7.58 -2.02 8.11
CA PHE A 142 8.20 -0.92 7.36
C PHE A 142 9.53 -0.55 8.00
N ASP A 143 10.58 -0.46 7.19
CA ASP A 143 11.94 -0.21 7.64
C ASP A 143 12.71 0.65 6.63
N ASP A 144 13.96 1.00 6.98
CA ASP A 144 14.85 1.79 6.12
C ASP A 144 14.21 3.10 5.64
N TYR A 145 13.76 3.92 6.59
CA TYR A 145 13.14 5.20 6.28
C TYR A 145 14.17 6.20 5.77
N ARG A 146 13.95 6.69 4.55
CA ARG A 146 14.80 7.69 3.90
C ARG A 146 13.98 8.91 3.51
N SER A 147 14.67 10.06 3.46
CA SER A 147 14.09 11.29 2.93
C SER A 147 13.94 11.19 1.42
N VAL A 148 12.74 11.42 0.91
CA VAL A 148 12.51 11.57 -0.52
C VAL A 148 12.23 13.02 -0.85
N GLY A 149 12.84 13.54 -1.91
CA GLY A 149 12.60 14.89 -2.39
C GLY A 149 11.14 15.03 -2.84
N GLY A 150 10.47 16.06 -2.41
CA GLY A 150 9.14 16.43 -2.87
C GLY A 150 9.03 17.96 -2.79
N VAL A 151 8.73 18.59 -3.92
CA VAL A 151 8.23 19.97 -3.89
C VAL A 151 6.83 19.88 -3.30
N VAL A 152 6.71 20.20 -2.02
CA VAL A 152 5.38 20.47 -1.45
C VAL A 152 4.98 21.81 -2.05
N GLU A 153 4.03 21.82 -2.99
CA GLU A 153 3.36 23.04 -3.38
C GLU A 153 2.89 23.74 -2.12
N ALA A 154 3.41 24.91 -1.89
CA ALA A 154 3.03 25.74 -0.75
C ALA A 154 1.53 25.99 -0.88
N VAL A 155 0.74 25.34 -0.04
CA VAL A 155 -0.64 25.75 0.20
C VAL A 155 -0.56 27.22 0.60
N SER A 156 -1.12 28.07 -0.22
CA SER A 156 -1.08 29.53 -0.14
C SER A 156 -1.14 30.02 1.30
N ALA A 157 -0.06 30.66 1.72
CA ALA A 157 0.03 31.23 3.05
C ALA A 157 -1.01 32.34 3.21
N VAL A 158 -1.95 32.14 4.08
CA VAL A 158 -2.98 33.15 4.44
C VAL A 158 -2.38 34.37 5.12
N ASN A 159 -1.09 34.40 5.46
CA ASN A 159 -0.44 35.50 6.19
C ASN A 159 0.95 35.91 5.64
N GLY A 160 1.22 35.80 4.37
CA GLY A 160 2.37 36.48 3.75
C GLY A 160 3.78 36.02 4.18
N GLN A 161 3.93 35.00 5.03
CA GLN A 161 5.20 34.38 5.32
C GLN A 161 5.31 33.09 4.53
N ALA A 162 6.20 33.06 3.55
CA ALA A 162 6.55 31.86 2.82
C ALA A 162 7.06 30.78 3.81
N PRO A 163 6.49 29.58 3.87
CA PRO A 163 7.04 28.50 4.67
C PRO A 163 8.32 28.02 4.00
N THR A 164 9.46 28.46 4.48
CA THR A 164 10.81 27.96 4.13
C THR A 164 11.13 26.65 4.88
N ALA A 165 10.18 25.74 5.00
CA ALA A 165 10.45 24.43 5.53
C ALA A 165 10.53 23.44 4.35
N ASP A 166 11.74 23.06 3.99
CA ASP A 166 12.02 21.87 3.18
C ASP A 166 11.44 20.66 3.93
N LYS A 167 10.15 20.39 3.73
CA LYS A 167 9.44 19.27 4.36
C LYS A 167 9.88 17.99 3.68
N ARG A 168 11.02 17.48 4.17
CA ARG A 168 11.49 16.16 3.77
C ARG A 168 10.45 15.11 4.15
N ILE A 169 9.92 14.44 3.17
CA ILE A 169 8.95 13.36 3.38
C ILE A 169 9.73 12.07 3.61
N MET A 170 9.58 11.47 4.78
CA MET A 170 10.18 10.17 5.07
C MET A 170 9.33 9.06 4.46
N ARG A 171 9.96 8.13 3.73
CA ARG A 171 9.32 6.96 3.15
C ARG A 171 10.11 5.69 3.47
N PRO A 172 9.46 4.55 3.73
CA PRO A 172 10.15 3.29 3.92
C PRO A 172 10.73 2.79 2.59
N PHE A 173 11.97 2.35 2.61
CA PHE A 173 12.65 1.74 1.48
C PHE A 173 12.71 0.22 1.58
N ALA A 174 12.33 -0.34 2.72
CA ALA A 174 12.18 -1.78 2.91
C ALA A 174 10.80 -2.10 3.49
N ILE A 175 10.13 -3.06 2.89
CA ILE A 175 8.84 -3.58 3.35
C ILE A 175 8.92 -5.09 3.39
N ARG A 176 8.54 -5.65 4.51
CA ARG A 176 8.32 -7.08 4.66
C ARG A 176 6.84 -7.32 4.94
N MET A 177 6.26 -8.22 4.19
CA MET A 177 4.88 -8.64 4.37
C MET A 177 4.82 -10.13 4.62
N THR A 178 3.95 -10.54 5.53
CA THR A 178 3.59 -11.93 5.77
C THR A 178 2.08 -12.07 5.67
N ASP A 179 1.65 -13.14 5.05
CA ASP A 179 0.27 -13.59 5.03
C ASP A 179 -0.14 -14.03 6.44
N GLY A 180 -1.35 -13.74 6.87
CA GLY A 180 -1.88 -14.15 8.17
C GLY A 180 -1.91 -15.65 8.40
N GLN A 181 -1.93 -16.44 7.34
CA GLN A 181 -1.81 -17.91 7.41
C GLN A 181 -0.36 -18.41 7.46
N GLY A 182 0.63 -17.51 7.36
CA GLY A 182 2.05 -17.87 7.33
C GLY A 182 2.51 -18.62 6.08
N SER A 183 1.63 -18.72 5.07
CA SER A 183 1.89 -19.50 3.85
C SER A 183 2.64 -18.70 2.77
N GLY A 184 2.70 -17.37 2.90
CA GLY A 184 3.35 -16.49 1.94
C GLY A 184 4.08 -15.33 2.60
N SER A 185 5.19 -14.94 2.02
CA SER A 185 5.90 -13.73 2.40
C SER A 185 6.38 -12.98 1.16
N LEU A 186 6.40 -11.65 1.28
CA LEU A 186 6.92 -10.75 0.26
C LEU A 186 7.90 -9.78 0.92
N GLN A 187 9.08 -9.64 0.34
CA GLN A 187 10.01 -8.59 0.73
C GLN A 187 10.27 -7.69 -0.48
N VAL A 188 10.06 -6.40 -0.28
CA VAL A 188 10.30 -5.36 -1.28
C VAL A 188 11.36 -4.41 -0.75
N THR A 189 12.36 -4.13 -1.56
CA THR A 189 13.37 -3.11 -1.30
C THR A 189 13.38 -2.13 -2.45
N PHE A 190 13.21 -0.85 -2.15
CA PHE A 190 13.28 0.22 -3.15
C PHE A 190 14.70 0.71 -3.29
N HIS A 191 15.14 0.88 -4.51
CA HIS A 191 16.40 1.56 -4.81
C HIS A 191 16.16 3.06 -4.96
N GLU A 192 15.03 3.42 -5.54
CA GLU A 192 14.65 4.80 -5.81
C GLU A 192 13.13 4.97 -5.63
N LEU A 193 12.72 6.11 -5.10
CA LEU A 193 11.34 6.57 -5.01
C LEU A 193 11.29 8.01 -5.50
N VAL A 194 10.53 8.25 -6.56
CA VAL A 194 10.33 9.59 -7.14
C VAL A 194 8.89 10.02 -6.89
N PRO A 195 8.63 10.85 -5.87
CA PRO A 195 7.29 11.31 -5.56
C PRO A 195 6.85 12.44 -6.49
N ASN A 196 5.56 12.47 -6.80
CA ASN A 196 4.89 13.55 -7.52
C ASN A 196 5.40 13.78 -8.97
N GLU A 197 6.06 12.81 -9.57
CA GLU A 197 6.38 12.85 -10.99
C GLU A 197 5.09 12.58 -11.79
N PRO A 198 4.79 13.38 -12.83
CA PRO A 198 3.62 13.13 -13.67
C PRO A 198 3.73 11.78 -14.37
N ILE A 199 2.76 10.90 -14.12
CA ILE A 199 2.69 9.58 -14.75
C ILE A 199 1.83 9.70 -16.01
N LYS A 200 2.37 9.27 -17.14
CA LYS A 200 1.60 9.22 -18.39
C LYS A 200 0.56 8.10 -18.33
N PRO A 201 -0.62 8.24 -18.93
CA PRO A 201 -1.62 7.17 -18.97
C PRO A 201 -1.11 5.84 -19.51
N SER A 202 -0.16 5.88 -20.46
CA SER A 202 0.49 4.69 -21.00
C SER A 202 1.41 3.97 -19.99
N GLU A 203 1.90 4.69 -18.98
CA GLU A 203 2.76 4.13 -17.93
C GLU A 203 1.94 3.43 -16.86
N LEU A 204 0.70 3.85 -16.62
CA LEU A 204 -0.23 3.15 -15.72
C LEU A 204 -0.78 1.84 -16.32
N GLY A 205 -0.70 1.65 -17.63
CA GLY A 205 -1.24 0.47 -18.28
C GLY A 205 -2.76 0.53 -18.52
N ARG A 206 -3.35 -0.62 -18.84
CA ARG A 206 -4.80 -0.79 -19.07
C ARG A 206 -5.27 -2.09 -18.42
N VAL A 207 -6.39 -2.04 -17.75
CA VAL A 207 -7.13 -3.21 -17.25
C VAL A 207 -8.00 -3.81 -18.31
#